data_a8da97fd78f21e0a680fb1504eea30c8
#
_entry.id   a8da97fd78f21e0a680fb1504eea30c8
#
_cell.length_a   1.000
_cell.length_b   1.000
_cell.length_c   1.000
_cell.angle_alpha   90.00
_cell.angle_beta   90.00
_cell.angle_gamma   90.00
#
_symmetry.space_group_name_H-M   'P 1'
#
loop_
_entity.id
_entity.type
_entity.pdbx_description
1 polymer ?
#
loop_
_entity_poly.entity_id
_entity_poly.type
_entity_poly.pdbx_seq_one_letter_code
_entity_poly.pdbx_strand_id
1 'polypeptide(L)'
;MFFSLYRNKISISYGITVCNEYEQLNELLVQLLASIDKNDEVIILQDITQEDEKTTAVIEKYKQRVLHLKEKLNGDFASFKNNLIQNASCDYLFQIDADEMPKKTLIKRIKKRLYQKRDCDCFLVPRVNIVNGLTEAHIQKWNWKVDKFNRVNFPDYQFRILKLNGRIKWQYKVHEELYGFEKSCYLPRKNEKYCLMHIKNLERQEAQNNFYDTLQS
;
A
#
# COMPACT_ATOMS: atom_id res chain seq x y z
N MET A 1 -9.57 -17.11 -22.88
CA MET A 1 -10.08 -18.20 -22.03
C MET A 1 -9.18 -18.57 -20.85
N PHE A 2 -7.85 -18.43 -20.91
CA PHE A 2 -6.93 -18.77 -19.80
C PHE A 2 -6.85 -17.78 -18.63
N PHE A 3 -7.37 -16.58 -18.74
CA PHE A 3 -7.32 -15.57 -17.67
C PHE A 3 -8.31 -15.82 -16.51
N SER A 4 -9.35 -16.60 -16.73
CA SER A 4 -10.40 -16.86 -15.73
C SER A 4 -9.98 -17.89 -14.66
N LEU A 5 -9.06 -18.80 -14.99
CA LEU A 5 -8.66 -19.91 -14.11
C LEU A 5 -7.96 -19.50 -12.80
N TYR A 6 -7.28 -18.36 -12.78
CA TYR A 6 -6.55 -17.88 -11.59
C TYR A 6 -7.39 -16.98 -10.69
N ARG A 7 -8.39 -16.30 -11.24
CA ARG A 7 -9.28 -15.38 -10.53
C ARG A 7 -10.11 -16.06 -9.45
N ASN A 8 -10.53 -17.31 -9.70
CA ASN A 8 -11.35 -18.08 -8.77
C ASN A 8 -10.52 -18.92 -7.78
N LYS A 9 -9.17 -18.94 -7.92
CA LYS A 9 -8.28 -19.76 -7.08
C LYS A 9 -7.53 -18.96 -6.03
N ILE A 10 -7.56 -17.65 -6.10
CA ILE A 10 -6.88 -16.74 -5.17
C ILE A 10 -7.81 -15.57 -4.88
N SER A 11 -7.96 -15.25 -3.62
CA SER A 11 -8.63 -14.07 -3.11
C SER A 11 -7.64 -13.09 -2.49
N ILE A 12 -7.94 -11.80 -2.54
CA ILE A 12 -7.08 -10.73 -2.03
C ILE A 12 -7.90 -9.77 -1.17
N SER A 13 -7.45 -9.56 0.07
CA SER A 13 -7.88 -8.46 0.91
C SER A 13 -7.02 -7.23 0.54
N TYR A 14 -7.63 -6.21 -0.04
CA TYR A 14 -6.97 -4.93 -0.29
C TYR A 14 -7.10 -4.08 0.97
N GLY A 15 -6.03 -4.05 1.77
CA GLY A 15 -5.96 -3.30 3.02
C GLY A 15 -5.39 -1.90 2.79
N ILE A 16 -6.18 -0.87 3.05
CA ILE A 16 -5.80 0.53 2.83
C ILE A 16 -5.60 1.21 4.18
N THR A 17 -4.41 1.78 4.40
CA THR A 17 -4.16 2.68 5.52
C THR A 17 -4.42 4.13 5.11
N VAL A 18 -5.13 4.89 5.93
CA VAL A 18 -5.49 6.28 5.64
C VAL A 18 -5.55 7.12 6.93
N CYS A 19 -5.14 8.37 6.83
CA CYS A 19 -5.28 9.38 7.88
C CYS A 19 -6.19 10.53 7.38
N ASN A 20 -5.67 11.40 6.53
CA ASN A 20 -6.32 12.60 6.02
C ASN A 20 -6.29 12.72 4.48
N GLU A 21 -6.00 11.63 3.79
CA GLU A 21 -5.86 11.54 2.34
C GLU A 21 -7.22 11.31 1.64
N TYR A 22 -8.26 12.08 1.98
CA TYR A 22 -9.63 11.83 1.51
C TYR A 22 -9.79 11.85 -0.02
N GLU A 23 -9.07 12.72 -0.74
CA GLU A 23 -9.14 12.80 -2.21
C GLU A 23 -8.50 11.57 -2.85
N GLN A 24 -7.27 11.25 -2.44
CA GLN A 24 -6.51 10.10 -2.92
C GLN A 24 -7.22 8.78 -2.58
N LEU A 25 -7.77 8.68 -1.37
CA LEU A 25 -8.59 7.53 -0.96
C LEU A 25 -9.79 7.35 -1.89
N ASN A 26 -10.52 8.44 -2.21
CA ASN A 26 -11.68 8.35 -3.09
C ASN A 26 -11.28 7.87 -4.50
N GLU A 27 -10.19 8.40 -5.07
CA GLU A 27 -9.67 7.96 -6.37
C GLU A 27 -9.25 6.48 -6.35
N LEU A 28 -8.54 6.06 -5.30
CA LEU A 28 -8.11 4.68 -5.10
C LEU A 28 -9.31 3.73 -5.02
N LEU A 29 -10.34 4.07 -4.25
CA LEU A 29 -11.55 3.26 -4.11
C LEU A 29 -12.33 3.15 -5.42
N VAL A 30 -12.49 4.24 -6.16
CA VAL A 30 -13.11 4.20 -7.50
C VAL A 30 -12.39 3.21 -8.41
N GLN A 31 -11.07 3.23 -8.44
CA GLN A 31 -10.26 2.33 -9.28
C GLN A 31 -10.31 0.88 -8.81
N LEU A 32 -10.13 0.64 -7.51
CA LEU A 32 -10.11 -0.72 -6.93
C LEU A 32 -11.46 -1.39 -7.10
N LEU A 33 -12.53 -0.76 -6.63
CA LEU A 33 -13.87 -1.32 -6.64
C LEU A 33 -14.43 -1.61 -8.05
N ALA A 34 -13.87 -0.95 -9.08
CA ALA A 34 -14.17 -1.23 -10.49
C ALA A 34 -13.31 -2.37 -11.07
N SER A 35 -12.26 -2.82 -10.38
CA SER A 35 -11.22 -3.69 -10.95
C SER A 35 -11.05 -5.03 -10.25
N ILE A 36 -11.43 -5.14 -8.98
CA ILE A 36 -11.29 -6.34 -8.15
C ILE A 36 -12.36 -7.39 -8.47
N ASP A 37 -12.11 -8.62 -8.09
CA ASP A 37 -13.01 -9.74 -8.32
C ASP A 37 -14.03 -9.89 -7.17
N LYS A 38 -15.08 -10.67 -7.38
CA LYS A 38 -16.18 -10.88 -6.41
C LYS A 38 -15.74 -11.51 -5.09
N ASN A 39 -14.65 -12.29 -5.12
CA ASN A 39 -14.08 -12.95 -3.95
C ASN A 39 -12.96 -12.17 -3.29
N ASP A 40 -12.74 -10.92 -3.72
CA ASP A 40 -11.84 -9.99 -3.07
C ASP A 40 -12.61 -9.09 -2.11
N GLU A 41 -11.93 -8.55 -1.13
CA GLU A 41 -12.46 -7.57 -0.20
C GLU A 41 -11.61 -6.31 -0.13
N VAL A 42 -12.17 -5.22 0.37
CA VAL A 42 -11.46 -3.98 0.68
C VAL A 42 -11.65 -3.67 2.16
N ILE A 43 -10.54 -3.48 2.86
CA ILE A 43 -10.49 -3.10 4.28
C ILE A 43 -9.84 -1.72 4.34
N ILE A 44 -10.49 -0.77 4.98
CA ILE A 44 -9.95 0.56 5.23
C ILE A 44 -9.63 0.68 6.70
N LEU A 45 -8.38 0.91 7.02
CA LEU A 45 -7.89 1.18 8.36
C LEU A 45 -7.61 2.67 8.48
N GLN A 46 -8.53 3.39 9.12
CA GLN A 46 -8.43 4.82 9.36
C GLN A 46 -7.67 5.09 10.65
N ASP A 47 -6.62 5.91 10.56
CA ASP A 47 -5.99 6.49 11.74
C ASP A 47 -6.87 7.61 12.31
N ILE A 48 -7.34 7.40 13.54
CA ILE A 48 -8.14 8.35 14.29
C ILE A 48 -7.36 9.04 15.41
N THR A 49 -6.04 9.09 15.34
CA THR A 49 -5.20 9.88 16.27
C THR A 49 -5.60 11.36 16.21
N GLN A 50 -5.84 11.85 14.99
CA GLN A 50 -6.50 13.11 14.69
C GLN A 50 -7.54 12.84 13.60
N GLU A 51 -8.78 12.51 13.99
CA GLU A 51 -9.81 12.08 13.05
C GLU A 51 -10.15 13.19 12.05
N ASP A 52 -10.05 12.86 10.75
CA ASP A 52 -10.46 13.75 9.64
C ASP A 52 -11.87 13.41 9.17
N GLU A 53 -12.80 14.33 9.37
CA GLU A 53 -14.21 14.16 8.99
C GLU A 53 -14.40 13.94 7.49
N LYS A 54 -13.57 14.56 6.64
CA LYS A 54 -13.66 14.39 5.18
C LYS A 54 -13.30 12.97 4.77
N THR A 55 -12.26 12.40 5.38
CA THR A 55 -11.87 11.01 5.17
C THR A 55 -12.99 10.07 5.62
N THR A 56 -13.55 10.28 6.80
CA THR A 56 -14.69 9.51 7.31
C THR A 56 -15.89 9.59 6.36
N ALA A 57 -16.22 10.78 5.85
CA ALA A 57 -17.31 10.99 4.90
C ALA A 57 -17.07 10.27 3.55
N VAL A 58 -15.83 10.21 3.08
CA VAL A 58 -15.48 9.41 1.88
C VAL A 58 -15.72 7.92 2.15
N ILE A 59 -15.27 7.39 3.29
CA ILE A 59 -15.44 5.97 3.62
C ILE A 59 -16.92 5.59 3.69
N GLU A 60 -17.74 6.42 4.31
CA GLU A 60 -19.18 6.21 4.43
C GLU A 60 -19.91 6.07 3.08
N LYS A 61 -19.44 6.74 2.01
CA LYS A 61 -20.00 6.55 0.65
C LYS A 61 -19.86 5.11 0.15
N TYR A 62 -18.86 4.38 0.64
CA TYR A 62 -18.54 3.02 0.19
C TYR A 62 -18.83 1.94 1.22
N LYS A 63 -19.48 2.24 2.35
CA LYS A 63 -19.72 1.36 3.49
C LYS A 63 -20.34 -0.02 3.17
N GLN A 64 -21.10 -0.11 2.08
CA GLN A 64 -21.70 -1.37 1.62
C GLN A 64 -20.68 -2.29 0.91
N ARG A 65 -19.48 -1.80 0.63
CA ARG A 65 -18.47 -2.49 -0.19
C ARG A 65 -17.09 -2.59 0.48
N VAL A 66 -16.93 -1.99 1.63
CA VAL A 66 -15.66 -1.96 2.37
C VAL A 66 -15.88 -2.29 3.84
N LEU A 67 -14.92 -2.94 4.46
CA LEU A 67 -14.82 -3.04 5.91
C LEU A 67 -14.06 -1.82 6.44
N HIS A 68 -14.67 -1.04 7.31
CA HIS A 68 -14.05 0.14 7.93
C HIS A 68 -13.58 -0.17 9.35
N LEU A 69 -12.29 -0.03 9.59
CA LEU A 69 -11.65 -0.15 10.90
C LEU A 69 -11.15 1.24 11.32
N LYS A 70 -11.34 1.58 12.58
CA LYS A 70 -10.86 2.82 13.20
C LYS A 70 -9.88 2.47 14.31
N GLU A 71 -8.63 2.93 14.19
CA GLU A 71 -7.58 2.67 15.17
C GLU A 71 -6.69 3.91 15.32
N LYS A 72 -6.06 4.05 16.47
CA LYS A 72 -5.06 5.13 16.69
C LYS A 72 -3.66 4.60 16.34
N LEU A 73 -2.96 5.31 15.48
CA LEU A 73 -1.57 4.99 15.15
C LEU A 73 -0.65 5.11 16.36
N ASN A 74 -0.78 6.19 17.15
CA ASN A 74 0.02 6.43 18.36
C ASN A 74 1.54 6.21 18.16
N GLY A 75 2.06 6.44 16.96
CA GLY A 75 3.48 6.22 16.61
C GLY A 75 3.90 4.75 16.51
N ASP A 76 2.97 3.79 16.56
CA ASP A 76 3.24 2.36 16.41
C ASP A 76 2.70 1.84 15.07
N PHE A 77 3.50 1.98 14.02
CA PHE A 77 3.15 1.56 12.66
C PHE A 77 2.97 0.05 12.53
N ALA A 78 3.75 -0.76 13.26
CA ALA A 78 3.63 -2.20 13.20
C ALA A 78 2.29 -2.67 13.77
N SER A 79 1.94 -2.24 14.98
CA SER A 79 0.66 -2.58 15.60
C SER A 79 -0.51 -2.08 14.74
N PHE A 80 -0.42 -0.86 14.21
CA PHE A 80 -1.44 -0.30 13.32
C PHE A 80 -1.65 -1.17 12.08
N LYS A 81 -0.58 -1.50 11.33
CA LYS A 81 -0.65 -2.35 10.13
C LYS A 81 -1.09 -3.78 10.42
N ASN A 82 -0.78 -4.31 11.61
CA ASN A 82 -1.21 -5.65 12.00
C ASN A 82 -2.74 -5.78 12.15
N ASN A 83 -3.47 -4.68 12.39
CA ASN A 83 -4.94 -4.70 12.36
C ASN A 83 -5.47 -5.14 10.98
N LEU A 84 -4.81 -4.75 9.87
CA LEU A 84 -5.17 -5.25 8.54
C LEU A 84 -4.96 -6.76 8.41
N ILE A 85 -3.84 -7.29 8.93
CA ILE A 85 -3.55 -8.75 8.89
C ILE A 85 -4.59 -9.52 9.70
N GLN A 86 -4.99 -9.00 10.87
CA GLN A 86 -5.94 -9.66 11.78
C GLN A 86 -7.38 -9.69 11.25
N ASN A 87 -7.76 -8.68 10.44
CA ASN A 87 -9.12 -8.54 9.93
C ASN A 87 -9.27 -8.98 8.46
N ALA A 88 -8.18 -9.34 7.79
CA ALA A 88 -8.21 -9.85 6.42
C ALA A 88 -8.66 -11.31 6.38
N SER A 89 -9.60 -11.64 5.47
CA SER A 89 -10.22 -12.95 5.37
C SER A 89 -9.85 -13.75 4.10
N CYS A 90 -9.08 -13.15 3.19
CA CYS A 90 -8.69 -13.75 1.92
C CYS A 90 -7.38 -14.58 2.01
N ASP A 91 -6.89 -15.09 0.88
CA ASP A 91 -5.62 -15.84 0.81
C ASP A 91 -4.39 -14.95 0.98
N TYR A 92 -4.48 -13.72 0.50
CA TYR A 92 -3.41 -12.71 0.56
C TYR A 92 -3.96 -11.35 1.03
N LEU A 93 -3.16 -10.62 1.77
CA LEU A 93 -3.36 -9.20 2.04
C LEU A 93 -2.49 -8.38 1.09
N PHE A 94 -3.07 -7.41 0.40
CA PHE A 94 -2.34 -6.38 -0.34
C PHE A 94 -2.50 -5.05 0.39
N GLN A 95 -1.46 -4.64 1.11
CA GLN A 95 -1.41 -3.37 1.83
C GLN A 95 -1.06 -2.22 0.87
N ILE A 96 -1.83 -1.15 0.93
CA ILE A 96 -1.70 0.06 0.09
C ILE A 96 -1.91 1.27 0.98
N ASP A 97 -1.03 2.27 0.90
CA ASP A 97 -1.27 3.54 1.56
C ASP A 97 -2.24 4.38 0.70
N ALA A 98 -3.12 5.17 1.30
CA ALA A 98 -4.19 5.87 0.56
C ALA A 98 -3.67 6.81 -0.54
N ASP A 99 -2.41 7.27 -0.43
CA ASP A 99 -1.73 8.08 -1.43
C ASP A 99 -0.93 7.25 -2.47
N GLU A 100 -1.09 5.92 -2.48
CA GLU A 100 -0.50 5.02 -3.46
C GLU A 100 -1.56 4.53 -4.44
N MET A 101 -1.31 4.67 -5.73
CA MET A 101 -2.21 4.23 -6.79
C MET A 101 -1.64 3.01 -7.52
N PRO A 102 -2.19 1.80 -7.36
CA PRO A 102 -1.75 0.63 -8.11
C PRO A 102 -2.06 0.78 -9.59
N LYS A 103 -1.11 0.50 -10.47
CA LYS A 103 -1.38 0.45 -11.91
C LYS A 103 -2.52 -0.54 -12.18
N LYS A 104 -3.47 -0.21 -13.05
CA LYS A 104 -4.58 -1.10 -13.45
C LYS A 104 -4.10 -2.47 -13.92
N THR A 105 -2.92 -2.51 -14.54
CA THR A 105 -2.28 -3.76 -14.98
C THR A 105 -1.79 -4.60 -13.81
N LEU A 106 -1.36 -4.01 -12.70
CA LEU A 106 -1.02 -4.71 -11.47
C LEU A 106 -2.26 -5.44 -10.94
N ILE A 107 -3.37 -4.73 -10.70
CA ILE A 107 -4.61 -5.32 -10.18
C ILE A 107 -5.08 -6.48 -11.08
N LYS A 108 -5.11 -6.28 -12.40
CA LYS A 108 -5.57 -7.30 -13.35
C LYS A 108 -4.70 -8.56 -13.41
N ARG A 109 -3.41 -8.46 -13.09
CA ARG A 109 -2.43 -9.55 -13.31
C ARG A 109 -1.89 -10.15 -12.02
N ILE A 110 -2.15 -9.53 -10.88
CA ILE A 110 -1.52 -9.95 -9.62
C ILE A 110 -1.89 -11.38 -9.24
N LYS A 111 -3.15 -11.78 -9.30
CA LYS A 111 -3.57 -13.14 -8.95
C LYS A 111 -2.86 -14.23 -9.77
N LYS A 112 -2.64 -13.97 -11.06
CA LYS A 112 -1.83 -14.88 -11.90
C LYS A 112 -0.41 -14.99 -11.38
N ARG A 113 0.19 -13.84 -10.96
CA ARG A 113 1.57 -13.82 -10.45
C ARG A 113 1.67 -14.53 -9.11
N LEU A 114 0.74 -14.30 -8.20
CA LEU A 114 0.65 -15.00 -6.91
C LEU A 114 0.52 -16.52 -7.10
N TYR A 115 -0.35 -16.95 -8.01
CA TYR A 115 -0.50 -18.36 -8.34
C TYR A 115 0.78 -19.00 -8.89
N GLN A 116 1.49 -18.31 -9.79
CA GLN A 116 2.75 -18.76 -10.37
C GLN A 116 3.90 -18.84 -9.36
N LYS A 117 3.83 -18.03 -8.30
CA LYS A 117 4.85 -17.88 -7.24
C LYS A 117 4.26 -18.21 -5.87
N ARG A 118 3.36 -19.20 -5.80
CA ARG A 118 2.68 -19.62 -4.56
C ARG A 118 3.60 -20.19 -3.49
N ASP A 119 4.85 -20.44 -3.84
CA ASP A 119 5.94 -20.81 -2.94
C ASP A 119 6.53 -19.60 -2.20
N CYS A 120 6.16 -18.36 -2.58
CA CYS A 120 6.55 -17.15 -1.86
C CYS A 120 5.46 -16.76 -0.87
N ASP A 121 5.90 -16.37 0.34
CA ASP A 121 5.00 -15.93 1.41
C ASP A 121 4.69 -14.44 1.32
N CYS A 122 5.61 -13.65 0.78
CA CYS A 122 5.42 -12.22 0.59
C CYS A 122 6.04 -11.71 -0.71
N PHE A 123 5.54 -10.55 -1.16
CA PHE A 123 5.99 -9.94 -2.40
C PHE A 123 6.34 -8.48 -2.18
N LEU A 124 7.53 -8.12 -2.69
CA LEU A 124 7.98 -6.74 -2.76
C LEU A 124 7.45 -6.11 -4.05
N VAL A 125 6.68 -5.05 -3.88
CA VAL A 125 6.06 -4.30 -4.98
C VAL A 125 6.91 -3.06 -5.25
N PRO A 126 7.34 -2.82 -6.52
CA PRO A 126 8.10 -1.62 -6.85
C PRO A 126 7.19 -0.40 -6.80
N ARG A 127 7.65 0.65 -6.12
CA ARG A 127 6.96 1.93 -6.00
C ARG A 127 7.69 2.97 -6.86
N VAL A 128 6.91 3.77 -7.58
CA VAL A 128 7.37 4.93 -8.36
C VAL A 128 7.05 6.17 -7.56
N ASN A 129 8.05 6.77 -6.94
CA ASN A 129 7.92 8.01 -6.20
C ASN A 129 8.18 9.20 -7.13
N ILE A 130 7.24 10.13 -7.20
CA ILE A 130 7.36 11.41 -7.90
C ILE A 130 7.03 12.51 -6.90
N VAL A 131 7.92 13.47 -6.76
CA VAL A 131 7.72 14.65 -5.92
C VAL A 131 7.68 15.88 -6.81
N ASN A 132 6.47 16.44 -6.95
CA ASN A 132 6.27 17.67 -7.74
C ASN A 132 6.86 18.86 -6.99
N GLY A 133 7.59 19.72 -7.69
CA GLY A 133 8.29 20.87 -7.10
C GLY A 133 9.67 20.55 -6.53
N LEU A 134 10.18 19.32 -6.71
CA LEU A 134 11.52 18.92 -6.27
C LEU A 134 12.60 19.75 -6.98
N THR A 135 13.55 20.27 -6.22
CA THR A 135 14.70 21.05 -6.73
C THR A 135 16.01 20.31 -6.47
N GLU A 136 17.08 20.72 -7.15
CA GLU A 136 18.43 20.18 -6.93
C GLU A 136 18.89 20.31 -5.47
N ALA A 137 18.52 21.41 -4.78
CA ALA A 137 18.83 21.60 -3.38
C ALA A 137 18.18 20.54 -2.48
N HIS A 138 16.94 20.16 -2.77
CA HIS A 138 16.25 19.08 -2.05
C HIS A 138 16.87 17.72 -2.34
N ILE A 139 17.23 17.45 -3.59
CA ILE A 139 17.87 16.19 -4.01
C ILE A 139 19.19 16.01 -3.25
N GLN A 140 20.00 17.05 -3.15
CA GLN A 140 21.26 17.05 -2.42
C GLN A 140 21.04 16.91 -0.90
N LYS A 141 20.12 17.70 -0.33
CA LYS A 141 19.79 17.67 1.11
C LYS A 141 19.36 16.31 1.58
N TRP A 142 18.53 15.60 0.80
CA TRP A 142 17.98 14.30 1.16
C TRP A 142 18.79 13.12 0.59
N ASN A 143 19.90 13.40 -0.11
CA ASN A 143 20.75 12.39 -0.76
C ASN A 143 19.95 11.44 -1.68
N TRP A 144 19.01 12.00 -2.45
CA TRP A 144 18.15 11.23 -3.33
C TRP A 144 18.76 11.05 -4.72
N LYS A 145 18.39 9.95 -5.37
CA LYS A 145 18.71 9.69 -6.78
C LYS A 145 17.44 9.89 -7.61
N VAL A 146 17.51 10.78 -8.60
CA VAL A 146 16.38 11.04 -9.50
C VAL A 146 16.79 10.60 -10.90
N ASP A 147 15.97 9.80 -11.56
CA ASP A 147 16.25 9.33 -12.92
C ASP A 147 15.62 10.27 -13.96
N LYS A 148 15.90 9.99 -15.25
CA LYS A 148 15.43 10.77 -16.41
C LYS A 148 13.88 10.83 -16.53
N PHE A 149 13.14 10.07 -15.76
CA PHE A 149 11.68 10.08 -15.70
C PHE A 149 11.15 10.75 -14.43
N ASN A 150 11.99 11.52 -13.72
CA ASN A 150 11.71 12.18 -12.45
C ASN A 150 11.28 11.22 -11.32
N ARG A 151 11.75 9.96 -11.37
CA ARG A 151 11.46 8.98 -10.34
C ARG A 151 12.54 9.02 -9.25
N VAL A 152 12.10 9.22 -8.01
CA VAL A 152 12.99 9.28 -6.83
C VAL A 152 13.30 7.84 -6.37
N ASN A 153 14.60 7.53 -6.26
CA ASN A 153 15.13 6.26 -5.73
C ASN A 153 14.52 5.00 -6.38
N PHE A 154 14.13 5.07 -7.64
CA PHE A 154 13.48 3.92 -8.32
C PHE A 154 14.47 2.79 -8.63
N PRO A 155 14.10 1.51 -8.40
CA PRO A 155 12.84 1.05 -7.81
C PRO A 155 12.89 1.09 -6.28
N ASP A 156 11.87 1.66 -5.68
CA ASP A 156 11.64 1.60 -4.24
C ASP A 156 10.76 0.38 -3.94
N TYR A 157 11.37 -0.74 -3.56
CA TYR A 157 10.64 -1.98 -3.28
C TYR A 157 10.09 -2.02 -1.87
N GLN A 158 8.77 -2.18 -1.75
CA GLN A 158 8.04 -2.25 -0.49
C GLN A 158 7.39 -3.63 -0.30
N PHE A 159 7.46 -4.21 0.90
CA PHE A 159 6.63 -5.35 1.26
C PHE A 159 5.17 -4.91 1.27
N ARG A 160 4.40 -5.34 0.27
CA ARG A 160 3.00 -4.93 0.12
C ARG A 160 2.03 -6.09 0.03
N ILE A 161 2.46 -7.27 -0.42
CA ILE A 161 1.56 -8.42 -0.54
C ILE A 161 2.05 -9.54 0.36
N LEU A 162 1.20 -9.99 1.24
CA LEU A 162 1.47 -10.94 2.31
C LEU A 162 0.51 -12.11 2.19
N LYS A 163 1.01 -13.34 2.27
CA LYS A 163 0.18 -14.55 2.39
C LYS A 163 -0.39 -14.63 3.80
N LEU A 164 -1.68 -14.80 3.93
CA LEU A 164 -2.36 -14.90 5.22
C LEU A 164 -2.22 -16.32 5.78
N ASN A 165 -1.06 -16.64 6.31
CA ASN A 165 -0.70 -17.97 6.84
C ASN A 165 -0.63 -18.01 8.38
N GLY A 166 -1.06 -16.96 9.06
CA GLY A 166 -1.07 -16.84 10.53
C GLY A 166 0.30 -16.58 11.18
N ARG A 167 1.40 -16.57 10.41
CA ARG A 167 2.77 -16.37 10.94
C ARG A 167 3.33 -14.99 10.66
N ILE A 168 2.92 -14.37 9.55
CA ILE A 168 3.47 -13.10 9.09
C ILE A 168 2.89 -11.96 9.92
N LYS A 169 3.75 -11.06 10.39
CA LYS A 169 3.40 -9.85 11.14
C LYS A 169 4.46 -8.78 11.00
N TRP A 170 4.06 -7.54 11.17
CA TRP A 170 4.95 -6.39 11.33
C TRP A 170 5.47 -6.32 12.75
N GLN A 171 6.73 -5.89 12.92
CA GLN A 171 7.38 -5.64 14.20
C GLN A 171 8.08 -4.28 14.15
N TYR A 172 8.38 -3.73 15.33
CA TYR A 172 8.95 -2.40 15.58
C TYR A 172 7.99 -1.25 15.29
N LYS A 173 7.96 -0.30 16.23
CA LYS A 173 7.04 0.85 16.18
C LYS A 173 7.30 1.77 14.99
N VAL A 174 8.57 2.11 14.78
CA VAL A 174 9.06 2.95 13.68
C VAL A 174 10.07 2.13 12.88
N HIS A 175 10.10 2.31 11.56
CA HIS A 175 10.88 1.47 10.64
C HIS A 175 10.49 -0.01 10.74
N GLU A 176 9.18 -0.23 10.73
CA GLU A 176 8.60 -1.55 10.88
C GLU A 176 9.13 -2.54 9.84
N GLU A 177 9.49 -3.72 10.31
CA GLU A 177 9.98 -4.82 9.51
C GLU A 177 8.99 -5.98 9.49
N LEU A 178 8.93 -6.70 8.38
CA LEU A 178 8.07 -7.86 8.22
C LEU A 178 8.78 -9.14 8.70
N TYR A 179 8.11 -9.89 9.55
CA TYR A 179 8.62 -11.15 10.11
C TYR A 179 7.65 -12.31 9.85
N GLY A 180 8.15 -13.55 10.02
CA GLY A 180 7.32 -14.77 9.93
C GLY A 180 7.14 -15.31 8.51
N PHE A 181 7.88 -14.81 7.52
CA PHE A 181 7.94 -15.37 6.18
C PHE A 181 9.23 -16.18 5.97
N GLU A 182 9.17 -17.19 5.11
CA GLU A 182 10.33 -17.99 4.72
C GLU A 182 10.91 -17.52 3.38
N LYS A 183 10.04 -17.12 2.45
CA LYS A 183 10.44 -16.73 1.10
C LYS A 183 9.73 -15.48 0.62
N SER A 184 10.53 -14.53 0.14
CA SER A 184 10.01 -13.32 -0.53
C SER A 184 10.27 -13.34 -2.03
N CYS A 185 9.44 -12.66 -2.78
CA CYS A 185 9.55 -12.50 -4.23
C CYS A 185 9.40 -11.04 -4.64
N TYR A 186 10.20 -10.60 -5.61
CA TYR A 186 10.06 -9.27 -6.20
C TYR A 186 9.08 -9.29 -7.38
N LEU A 187 8.19 -8.31 -7.43
CA LEU A 187 7.41 -8.07 -8.65
C LEU A 187 8.27 -7.35 -9.69
N PRO A 188 8.01 -7.62 -11.00
CA PRO A 188 8.81 -7.01 -12.06
C PRO A 188 8.62 -5.49 -12.14
N ARG A 189 9.73 -4.73 -12.19
CA ARG A 189 9.74 -3.27 -12.36
C ARG A 189 9.63 -2.80 -13.82
N LYS A 190 9.87 -3.68 -14.77
CA LYS A 190 9.92 -3.34 -16.19
C LYS A 190 8.59 -2.79 -16.69
N ASN A 191 8.63 -1.64 -17.38
CA ASN A 191 7.46 -0.93 -17.91
C ASN A 191 6.42 -0.57 -16.84
N GLU A 192 6.79 -0.49 -15.58
CA GLU A 192 5.93 -0.11 -14.43
C GLU A 192 4.60 -0.88 -14.30
N LYS A 193 4.47 -2.02 -15.00
CA LYS A 193 3.19 -2.77 -15.04
C LYS A 193 2.74 -3.31 -13.69
N TYR A 194 3.67 -3.46 -12.75
CA TYR A 194 3.44 -3.98 -11.42
C TYR A 194 3.79 -2.94 -10.33
N CYS A 195 3.80 -1.65 -10.67
CA CYS A 195 4.17 -0.60 -9.73
C CYS A 195 2.97 0.00 -9.01
N LEU A 196 3.23 0.48 -7.80
CA LEU A 196 2.44 1.50 -7.13
C LEU A 196 2.95 2.87 -7.56
N MET A 197 2.05 3.77 -7.91
CA MET A 197 2.37 5.17 -8.18
C MET A 197 2.16 5.97 -6.91
N HIS A 198 3.16 6.71 -6.49
CA HIS A 198 3.15 7.51 -5.29
C HIS A 198 3.61 8.93 -5.66
N ILE A 199 2.64 9.80 -5.87
CA ILE A 199 2.86 11.16 -6.35
C ILE A 199 2.53 12.13 -5.22
N LYS A 200 3.49 12.96 -4.85
CA LYS A 200 3.36 13.97 -3.79
C LYS A 200 3.77 15.35 -4.27
N ASN A 201 3.29 16.38 -3.59
CA ASN A 201 3.88 17.71 -3.68
C ASN A 201 5.02 17.82 -2.68
N LEU A 202 5.92 18.77 -2.92
CA LEU A 202 7.07 19.05 -2.05
C LEU A 202 6.66 19.35 -0.60
N GLU A 203 5.66 20.20 -0.39
CA GLU A 203 5.15 20.58 0.94
C GLU A 203 4.74 19.35 1.78
N ARG A 204 4.04 18.40 1.16
CA ARG A 204 3.64 17.15 1.83
C ARG A 204 4.85 16.29 2.17
N GLN A 205 5.85 16.25 1.29
CA GLN A 205 7.08 15.50 1.55
C GLN A 205 7.89 16.11 2.70
N GLU A 206 7.97 17.43 2.76
CA GLU A 206 8.64 18.13 3.86
C GLU A 206 7.91 17.90 5.19
N ALA A 207 6.58 18.00 5.19
CA ALA A 207 5.77 17.71 6.39
C ALA A 207 5.98 16.28 6.89
N GLN A 208 6.06 15.31 5.97
CA GLN A 208 6.31 13.91 6.31
C GLN A 208 7.72 13.71 6.89
N ASN A 209 8.75 14.32 6.30
CA ASN A 209 10.11 14.21 6.82
C ASN A 209 10.19 14.80 8.25
N ASN A 210 9.62 15.98 8.47
CA ASN A 210 9.57 16.61 9.79
C ASN A 210 8.82 15.72 10.82
N PHE A 211 7.74 15.07 10.42
CA PHE A 211 7.02 14.15 11.30
C PHE A 211 7.90 12.95 11.72
N TYR A 212 8.62 12.33 10.78
CA TYR A 212 9.53 11.23 11.11
C TYR A 212 10.68 11.68 12.03
N ASP A 213 11.20 12.89 11.86
CA ASP A 213 12.24 13.45 12.73
C ASP A 213 11.74 13.58 14.18
N THR A 214 10.45 13.92 14.39
CA THR A 214 9.85 13.99 15.74
C THR A 214 9.63 12.62 16.40
N LEU A 215 9.51 11.56 15.63
CA LEU A 215 9.35 10.20 16.17
C LEU A 215 10.68 9.55 16.57
N GLN A 216 11.80 10.09 16.10
CA GLN A 216 13.16 9.59 16.39
C GLN A 216 13.84 10.33 17.55
N SER A 217 13.29 11.47 17.95
CA SER A 217 13.74 12.27 19.11
C SER A 217 13.09 11.78 20.41
#